data_7984840038f1dabeb9a7fc79024a22a7
#
_entry.id   7984840038f1dabeb9a7fc79024a22a7
#
_cell.length_a   1.000
_cell.length_b   1.000
_cell.length_c   1.000
_cell.angle_alpha   90.00
_cell.angle_beta   90.00
_cell.angle_gamma   90.00
#
_symmetry.space_group_name_H-M   'P 1'
#
loop_
_entity.id
_entity.type
_entity.pdbx_description
1 polymer ?
#
loop_
_entity_poly.entity_id
_entity_poly.type
_entity_poly.pdbx_seq_one_letter_code
_entity_poly.pdbx_strand_id
1 'polypeptide(L)'
;MRNKPLAVLVNPPIYDFALYDLFLRPYGMLRIGAWLESGGWEVRYVNGLDHTDPVTSGVLGRPKRRPDGTGKFHRMQVPLPAALSGFGRRYARYGILPEELERRLAGAGRPDAVFIATGMTYWYPGAGEAAKTVRDLYPGAPLVMGGVYASLLPEHCRETCGPDFIMKGDDIPGLERVLEGLGLPAPSGRPDARTLRRGNARDYAVLRLNHGCPRDCNYCASRILCGGFHPGNPSEVFAEFEGHFSEGVRNFAFYDDALLAGKEKSLRPFLEGVIDFIERPGAGAAAKEVSFYLPNAVHIDLIDEETARLMARAGFREVRFGFESSSKSFHANYGDKFDFDDFVRAVDACRKAGFYPEAVRGYILCGLPGQRWEEVEHSIEYCAELGVRVQLA
;
A
#
# COMPACT_ATOMS: atom_id res chain seq x y z
N MET A 1 -27.83 -10.20 -23.63
CA MET A 1 -27.71 -9.66 -22.27
C MET A 1 -26.47 -10.27 -21.62
N ARG A 2 -25.61 -9.51 -20.96
CA ARG A 2 -24.51 -10.11 -20.20
C ARG A 2 -25.10 -10.90 -19.03
N ASN A 3 -24.62 -12.13 -18.84
CA ASN A 3 -25.05 -12.95 -17.70
C ASN A 3 -24.40 -12.52 -16.36
N LYS A 4 -23.42 -11.62 -16.39
CA LYS A 4 -22.64 -11.17 -15.23
C LYS A 4 -22.49 -9.64 -15.24
N PRO A 5 -22.64 -8.96 -14.10
CA PRO A 5 -22.32 -7.53 -14.02
C PRO A 5 -20.82 -7.28 -14.22
N LEU A 6 -20.46 -6.13 -14.77
CA LEU A 6 -19.09 -5.70 -15.02
C LEU A 6 -18.68 -4.58 -14.07
N ALA A 7 -17.64 -4.81 -13.30
CA ALA A 7 -16.94 -3.79 -12.54
C ALA A 7 -15.66 -3.35 -13.26
N VAL A 8 -15.45 -2.05 -13.41
CA VAL A 8 -14.19 -1.48 -13.87
C VAL A 8 -13.48 -0.84 -12.67
N LEU A 9 -12.33 -1.36 -12.33
CA LEU A 9 -11.48 -0.87 -11.23
C LEU A 9 -10.34 -0.03 -11.81
N VAL A 10 -10.17 1.18 -11.30
CA VAL A 10 -9.20 2.15 -11.83
C VAL A 10 -8.22 2.54 -10.73
N ASN A 11 -6.94 2.21 -10.93
CA ASN A 11 -5.85 2.81 -10.18
C ASN A 11 -5.40 4.07 -10.94
N PRO A 12 -5.65 5.30 -10.43
CA PRO A 12 -5.42 6.51 -11.19
C PRO A 12 -3.93 6.85 -11.34
N PRO A 13 -3.57 7.71 -12.30
CA PRO A 13 -2.25 8.34 -12.31
C PRO A 13 -2.04 9.21 -11.07
N ILE A 14 -0.80 9.59 -10.79
CA ILE A 14 -0.47 10.40 -9.62
C ILE A 14 0.22 11.69 -10.08
N TYR A 15 -0.16 12.80 -9.45
CA TYR A 15 0.47 14.10 -9.63
C TYR A 15 1.28 14.44 -8.38
N ASP A 16 2.60 14.64 -8.53
CA ASP A 16 3.49 14.89 -7.40
C ASP A 16 4.79 15.58 -7.87
N PHE A 17 5.55 16.11 -6.92
CA PHE A 17 6.92 16.58 -7.13
C PHE A 17 7.92 15.42 -7.29
N ALA A 18 7.69 14.31 -6.59
CA ALA A 18 8.49 13.10 -6.66
C ALA A 18 7.63 11.88 -6.35
N LEU A 19 7.76 10.83 -7.16
CA LEU A 19 7.11 9.55 -6.91
C LEU A 19 8.11 8.41 -7.15
N TYR A 20 8.13 7.50 -6.22
CA TYR A 20 8.89 6.26 -6.30
C TYR A 20 8.01 5.10 -5.91
N ASP A 21 8.03 4.03 -6.68
CA ASP A 21 7.32 2.80 -6.35
C ASP A 21 8.08 2.05 -5.25
N LEU A 22 7.71 2.30 -4.02
CA LEU A 22 8.13 1.51 -2.87
C LEU A 22 7.02 0.51 -2.53
N PHE A 23 6.79 -0.43 -3.45
CA PHE A 23 5.71 -1.42 -3.40
C PHE A 23 4.30 -0.80 -3.45
N LEU A 24 4.11 0.27 -4.23
CA LEU A 24 2.86 1.02 -4.31
C LEU A 24 1.78 0.26 -5.10
N ARG A 25 0.83 -0.38 -4.40
CA ARG A 25 -0.34 -1.05 -4.98
C ARG A 25 -1.63 -0.58 -4.30
N PRO A 26 -2.73 -0.47 -5.01
CA PRO A 26 -4.03 -0.13 -4.42
C PRO A 26 -4.66 -1.36 -3.74
N TYR A 27 -4.04 -1.83 -2.64
CA TYR A 27 -4.38 -3.09 -1.98
C TYR A 27 -5.86 -3.25 -1.67
N GLY A 28 -6.51 -2.21 -1.09
CA GLY A 28 -7.94 -2.26 -0.77
C GLY A 28 -8.81 -2.49 -2.00
N MET A 29 -8.50 -1.80 -3.12
CA MET A 29 -9.23 -1.99 -4.38
C MET A 29 -9.00 -3.39 -4.97
N LEU A 30 -7.79 -3.93 -4.88
CA LEU A 30 -7.50 -5.28 -5.38
C LEU A 30 -8.26 -6.34 -4.58
N ARG A 31 -8.43 -6.16 -3.26
CA ARG A 31 -9.30 -7.01 -2.42
C ARG A 31 -10.76 -6.91 -2.83
N ILE A 32 -11.27 -5.69 -3.03
CA ILE A 32 -12.65 -5.47 -3.52
C ILE A 32 -12.85 -6.15 -4.87
N GLY A 33 -11.87 -6.07 -5.77
CA GLY A 33 -11.92 -6.76 -7.05
C GLY A 33 -12.04 -8.28 -6.93
N ALA A 34 -11.23 -8.90 -6.08
CA ALA A 34 -11.31 -10.34 -5.82
C ALA A 34 -12.63 -10.75 -5.15
N TRP A 35 -13.15 -9.92 -4.24
CA TRP A 35 -14.43 -10.11 -3.61
C TRP A 35 -15.59 -10.04 -4.61
N LEU A 36 -15.59 -9.05 -5.50
CA LEU A 36 -16.56 -8.94 -6.58
C LEU A 36 -16.51 -10.17 -7.53
N GLU A 37 -15.30 -10.62 -7.92
CA GLU A 37 -15.16 -11.87 -8.74
C GLU A 37 -15.76 -13.08 -8.03
N SER A 38 -15.56 -13.21 -6.70
CA SER A 38 -16.16 -14.31 -5.92
C SER A 38 -17.69 -14.26 -5.90
N GLY A 39 -18.28 -13.07 -6.02
CA GLY A 39 -19.71 -12.82 -6.15
C GLY A 39 -20.24 -12.93 -7.58
N GLY A 40 -19.41 -13.43 -8.52
CA GLY A 40 -19.83 -13.69 -9.90
C GLY A 40 -19.72 -12.50 -10.85
N TRP A 41 -19.08 -11.40 -10.45
CA TRP A 41 -18.81 -10.26 -11.31
C TRP A 41 -17.73 -10.57 -12.35
N GLU A 42 -17.83 -9.96 -13.52
CA GLU A 42 -16.69 -9.73 -14.39
C GLU A 42 -15.94 -8.48 -13.89
N VAL A 43 -14.64 -8.59 -13.66
CA VAL A 43 -13.82 -7.48 -13.16
C VAL A 43 -12.77 -7.13 -14.20
N ARG A 44 -12.67 -5.83 -14.54
CA ARG A 44 -11.61 -5.26 -15.39
C ARG A 44 -10.80 -4.28 -14.57
N TYR A 45 -9.49 -4.46 -14.54
CA TYR A 45 -8.57 -3.60 -13.84
C TYR A 45 -7.78 -2.73 -14.81
N VAL A 46 -7.89 -1.41 -14.64
CA VAL A 46 -7.15 -0.41 -15.41
C VAL A 46 -6.13 0.25 -14.48
N ASN A 47 -4.86 -0.07 -14.70
CA ASN A 47 -3.76 0.47 -13.90
C ASN A 47 -3.16 1.70 -14.58
N GLY A 48 -3.47 2.88 -14.08
CA GLY A 48 -2.88 4.16 -14.52
C GLY A 48 -1.40 4.31 -14.16
N LEU A 49 -0.88 3.47 -13.23
CA LEU A 49 0.53 3.44 -12.85
C LEU A 49 1.32 2.27 -13.47
N ASP A 50 0.81 1.69 -14.54
CA ASP A 50 1.48 0.56 -15.21
C ASP A 50 2.82 0.99 -15.83
N HIS A 51 3.90 0.66 -15.14
CA HIS A 51 5.26 0.95 -15.60
C HIS A 51 5.72 0.04 -16.74
N THR A 52 4.96 -1.01 -17.05
CA THR A 52 5.27 -1.96 -18.15
C THR A 52 4.58 -1.61 -19.47
N ASP A 53 3.73 -0.57 -19.47
CA ASP A 53 2.97 -0.17 -20.65
C ASP A 53 3.87 0.10 -21.86
N PRO A 54 3.70 -0.64 -22.97
CA PRO A 54 4.58 -0.52 -24.12
C PRO A 54 4.37 0.78 -24.90
N VAL A 55 3.13 1.30 -24.94
CA VAL A 55 2.83 2.56 -25.63
C VAL A 55 3.50 3.72 -24.94
N THR A 56 3.29 3.85 -23.63
CA THR A 56 3.94 4.88 -22.81
C THR A 56 5.46 4.74 -22.80
N SER A 57 5.97 3.51 -22.72
CA SER A 57 7.41 3.24 -22.77
C SER A 57 8.03 3.64 -24.13
N GLY A 58 7.28 3.52 -25.22
CA GLY A 58 7.70 3.98 -26.54
C GLY A 58 7.87 5.50 -26.64
N VAL A 59 7.07 6.26 -25.91
CA VAL A 59 7.08 7.74 -25.91
C VAL A 59 8.02 8.31 -24.83
N LEU A 60 7.96 7.79 -23.60
CA LEU A 60 8.64 8.37 -22.43
C LEU A 60 9.91 7.60 -22.03
N GLY A 61 10.19 6.47 -22.66
CA GLY A 61 11.24 5.55 -22.28
C GLY A 61 10.81 4.64 -21.10
N ARG A 62 11.50 3.52 -20.94
CA ARG A 62 11.23 2.57 -19.85
C ARG A 62 11.75 3.13 -18.51
N PRO A 63 10.93 3.14 -17.45
CA PRO A 63 11.38 3.58 -16.14
C PRO A 63 12.36 2.58 -15.53
N LYS A 64 13.35 3.09 -14.77
CA LYS A 64 14.34 2.23 -14.08
C LYS A 64 13.67 1.50 -12.93
N ARG A 65 13.84 0.18 -12.89
CA ARG A 65 13.34 -0.71 -11.83
C ARG A 65 14.50 -1.44 -11.16
N ARG A 66 14.29 -1.89 -9.92
CA ARG A 66 15.21 -2.74 -9.16
C ARG A 66 14.75 -4.20 -9.22
N PRO A 67 15.62 -5.16 -8.88
CA PRO A 67 15.25 -6.58 -8.85
C PRO A 67 14.12 -6.93 -7.86
N ASP A 68 13.96 -6.11 -6.81
CA ASP A 68 12.87 -6.25 -5.83
C ASP A 68 11.50 -5.76 -6.34
N GLY A 69 11.45 -5.27 -7.57
CA GLY A 69 10.24 -4.73 -8.18
C GLY A 69 9.99 -3.26 -7.87
N THR A 70 10.76 -2.62 -6.99
CA THR A 70 10.64 -1.17 -6.72
C THR A 70 11.26 -0.34 -7.84
N GLY A 71 10.95 0.96 -7.93
CA GLY A 71 11.58 1.81 -8.93
C GLY A 71 10.81 3.06 -9.30
N LYS A 72 11.12 3.57 -10.49
CA LYS A 72 10.48 4.77 -11.03
C LYS A 72 9.23 4.41 -11.81
N PHE A 73 8.30 5.37 -11.92
CA PHE A 73 7.20 5.35 -12.87
C PHE A 73 7.54 6.17 -14.11
N HIS A 74 6.77 6.00 -15.18
CA HIS A 74 6.75 6.96 -16.29
C HIS A 74 6.38 8.34 -15.74
N ARG A 75 7.00 9.38 -16.28
CA ARG A 75 6.88 10.74 -15.76
C ARG A 75 6.71 11.74 -16.88
N MET A 76 5.68 12.55 -16.80
CA MET A 76 5.41 13.69 -17.66
C MET A 76 5.45 14.97 -16.84
N GLN A 77 6.29 15.94 -17.19
CA GLN A 77 6.27 17.24 -16.52
C GLN A 77 4.99 17.99 -16.88
N VAL A 78 4.34 18.55 -15.88
CA VAL A 78 3.10 19.34 -16.04
C VAL A 78 3.27 20.71 -15.37
N PRO A 79 2.42 21.70 -15.74
CA PRO A 79 2.42 22.99 -15.06
C PRO A 79 2.21 22.84 -13.55
N LEU A 80 2.90 23.68 -12.78
CA LEU A 80 2.74 23.75 -11.34
C LEU A 80 1.37 24.38 -11.01
N PRO A 81 0.57 23.79 -10.13
CA PRO A 81 -0.67 24.41 -9.66
C PRO A 81 -0.40 25.79 -9.07
N ALA A 82 -1.31 26.76 -9.31
CA ALA A 82 -1.13 28.15 -8.87
C ALA A 82 -0.88 28.28 -7.36
N ALA A 83 -1.55 27.45 -6.56
CA ALA A 83 -1.35 27.40 -5.10
C ALA A 83 0.07 26.96 -4.67
N LEU A 84 0.84 26.36 -5.58
CA LEU A 84 2.20 25.86 -5.32
C LEU A 84 3.27 26.68 -6.07
N SER A 85 2.91 27.85 -6.63
CA SER A 85 3.80 28.65 -7.49
C SER A 85 5.11 29.09 -6.84
N GLY A 86 5.16 29.16 -5.50
CA GLY A 86 6.38 29.47 -4.75
C GLY A 86 7.38 28.33 -4.58
N PHE A 87 7.01 27.10 -4.97
CA PHE A 87 7.89 25.93 -4.85
C PHE A 87 8.81 25.86 -6.08
N GLY A 88 10.11 25.99 -5.89
CA GLY A 88 11.13 25.87 -6.94
C GLY A 88 11.37 24.43 -7.45
N ARG A 89 10.38 23.54 -7.37
CA ARG A 89 10.46 22.13 -7.75
C ARG A 89 9.59 21.82 -8.97
N ARG A 90 9.99 20.78 -9.72
CA ARG A 90 9.24 20.34 -10.90
C ARG A 90 8.08 19.45 -10.48
N TYR A 91 6.88 19.80 -10.91
CA TYR A 91 5.67 19.01 -10.73
C TYR A 91 5.45 18.08 -11.93
N ALA A 92 4.94 16.91 -11.70
CA ALA A 92 4.78 15.93 -12.77
C ALA A 92 3.56 15.01 -12.55
N ARG A 93 3.02 14.55 -13.67
CA ARG A 93 2.09 13.44 -13.74
C ARG A 93 2.87 12.14 -13.90
N TYR A 94 2.59 11.16 -13.07
CA TYR A 94 3.19 9.84 -13.10
C TYR A 94 2.18 8.79 -13.56
N GLY A 95 2.63 7.85 -14.38
CA GLY A 95 1.82 6.76 -14.90
C GLY A 95 1.79 6.72 -16.44
N ILE A 96 0.84 5.97 -16.98
CA ILE A 96 0.63 5.83 -18.43
C ILE A 96 0.16 7.14 -19.04
N LEU A 97 0.32 7.31 -20.35
CA LEU A 97 -0.15 8.50 -21.06
C LEU A 97 -1.67 8.71 -20.87
N PRO A 98 -2.17 9.96 -20.86
CA PRO A 98 -3.62 10.24 -20.73
C PRO A 98 -4.45 9.51 -21.80
N GLU A 99 -3.99 9.52 -23.05
CA GLU A 99 -4.65 8.87 -24.17
C GLU A 99 -4.67 7.34 -24.02
N GLU A 100 -3.64 6.79 -23.39
CA GLU A 100 -3.59 5.35 -23.11
C GLU A 100 -4.52 4.97 -21.96
N LEU A 101 -4.66 5.82 -20.94
CA LEU A 101 -5.65 5.65 -19.88
C LEU A 101 -7.07 5.64 -20.45
N GLU A 102 -7.40 6.63 -21.29
CA GLU A 102 -8.70 6.73 -21.98
C GLU A 102 -8.95 5.49 -22.86
N ARG A 103 -7.96 5.09 -23.68
CA ARG A 103 -8.06 3.91 -24.53
C ARG A 103 -8.34 2.62 -23.75
N ARG A 104 -7.64 2.43 -22.63
CA ARG A 104 -7.83 1.26 -21.76
C ARG A 104 -9.21 1.27 -21.10
N LEU A 105 -9.65 2.43 -20.64
CA LEU A 105 -11.01 2.58 -20.10
C LEU A 105 -12.05 2.29 -21.16
N ALA A 106 -11.98 2.89 -22.34
CA ALA A 106 -12.91 2.63 -23.44
C ALA A 106 -12.95 1.14 -23.84
N GLY A 107 -11.78 0.47 -23.82
CA GLY A 107 -11.65 -0.96 -24.11
C GLY A 107 -12.17 -1.88 -23.00
N ALA A 108 -12.44 -1.37 -21.81
CA ALA A 108 -12.96 -2.18 -20.71
C ALA A 108 -14.43 -2.60 -20.89
N GLY A 109 -15.16 -1.98 -21.80
CA GLY A 109 -16.58 -2.24 -22.07
C GLY A 109 -17.47 -1.35 -21.20
N ARG A 110 -18.80 -1.47 -21.36
CA ARG A 110 -19.76 -0.66 -20.60
C ARG A 110 -19.91 -1.23 -19.18
N PRO A 111 -19.42 -0.54 -18.12
CA PRO A 111 -19.50 -1.03 -16.75
C PRO A 111 -20.90 -0.87 -16.15
N ASP A 112 -21.26 -1.77 -15.23
CA ASP A 112 -22.39 -1.62 -14.34
C ASP A 112 -22.01 -0.81 -13.09
N ALA A 113 -20.71 -0.77 -12.72
CA ALA A 113 -20.14 0.12 -11.72
C ALA A 113 -18.66 0.36 -11.98
N VAL A 114 -18.16 1.57 -11.66
CA VAL A 114 -16.75 1.93 -11.72
C VAL A 114 -16.23 2.22 -10.31
N PHE A 115 -15.04 1.70 -10.00
CA PHE A 115 -14.38 1.90 -8.72
C PHE A 115 -13.04 2.59 -8.95
N ILE A 116 -12.80 3.74 -8.32
CA ILE A 116 -11.51 4.45 -8.39
C ILE A 116 -10.82 4.39 -7.02
N ALA A 117 -9.58 3.90 -7.01
CA ALA A 117 -8.75 3.93 -5.81
C ALA A 117 -8.24 5.35 -5.55
N THR A 118 -8.11 5.71 -4.28
CA THR A 118 -7.49 6.97 -3.88
C THR A 118 -6.35 6.72 -2.90
N GLY A 119 -5.18 7.29 -3.19
CA GLY A 119 -4.01 7.25 -2.33
C GLY A 119 -3.94 8.45 -1.37
N MET A 120 -2.74 9.06 -1.27
CA MET A 120 -2.52 10.21 -0.41
C MET A 120 -3.47 11.38 -0.77
N THR A 121 -3.83 12.19 0.22
CA THR A 121 -4.78 13.29 0.04
C THR A 121 -4.37 14.27 -1.07
N TYR A 122 -3.09 14.59 -1.17
CA TYR A 122 -2.55 15.50 -2.19
C TYR A 122 -2.39 14.88 -3.59
N TRP A 123 -2.67 13.59 -3.77
CA TRP A 123 -2.73 12.93 -5.08
C TRP A 123 -4.10 13.04 -5.75
N TYR A 124 -5.04 13.78 -5.15
CA TYR A 124 -6.40 13.95 -5.68
C TYR A 124 -6.47 14.38 -7.15
N PRO A 125 -5.50 15.14 -7.74
CA PRO A 125 -5.61 15.53 -9.14
C PRO A 125 -5.65 14.34 -10.10
N GLY A 126 -4.91 13.27 -9.80
CA GLY A 126 -4.95 12.04 -10.59
C GLY A 126 -6.27 11.27 -10.45
N ALA A 127 -6.85 11.26 -9.25
CA ALA A 127 -8.17 10.70 -9.02
C ALA A 127 -9.25 11.49 -9.78
N GLY A 128 -9.16 12.83 -9.79
CA GLY A 128 -10.04 13.71 -10.55
C GLY A 128 -9.91 13.53 -12.07
N GLU A 129 -8.69 13.37 -12.60
CA GLU A 129 -8.47 13.02 -14.01
C GLU A 129 -9.17 11.72 -14.39
N ALA A 130 -8.97 10.66 -13.60
CA ALA A 130 -9.60 9.37 -13.86
C ALA A 130 -11.13 9.44 -13.77
N ALA A 131 -11.66 10.16 -12.77
CA ALA A 131 -13.10 10.36 -12.61
C ALA A 131 -13.72 11.08 -13.80
N LYS A 132 -13.05 12.18 -14.27
CA LYS A 132 -13.48 12.91 -15.46
C LYS A 132 -13.50 11.99 -16.68
N THR A 133 -12.43 11.25 -16.96
CA THR A 133 -12.36 10.33 -18.10
C THR A 133 -13.47 9.26 -18.02
N VAL A 134 -13.74 8.74 -16.83
CA VAL A 134 -14.86 7.77 -16.63
C VAL A 134 -16.22 8.42 -16.95
N ARG A 135 -16.47 9.66 -16.49
CA ARG A 135 -17.72 10.36 -16.76
C ARG A 135 -17.91 10.68 -18.24
N ASP A 136 -16.82 11.07 -18.92
CA ASP A 136 -16.85 11.35 -20.36
C ASP A 136 -17.19 10.08 -21.18
N LEU A 137 -16.61 8.93 -20.80
CA LEU A 137 -16.85 7.65 -21.48
C LEU A 137 -18.14 6.94 -21.05
N TYR A 138 -18.54 7.08 -19.80
CA TYR A 138 -19.63 6.33 -19.17
C TYR A 138 -20.50 7.23 -18.28
N PRO A 139 -21.20 8.22 -18.85
CA PRO A 139 -21.89 9.28 -18.06
C PRO A 139 -22.98 8.75 -17.11
N GLY A 140 -23.51 7.56 -17.37
CA GLY A 140 -24.54 6.94 -16.52
C GLY A 140 -24.04 5.81 -15.61
N ALA A 141 -22.73 5.50 -15.61
CA ALA A 141 -22.22 4.45 -14.75
C ALA A 141 -22.03 4.94 -13.32
N PRO A 142 -22.51 4.20 -12.30
CA PRO A 142 -22.22 4.51 -10.91
C PRO A 142 -20.72 4.54 -10.62
N LEU A 143 -20.25 5.63 -10.00
CA LEU A 143 -18.86 5.86 -9.66
C LEU A 143 -18.65 5.76 -8.15
N VAL A 144 -17.90 4.78 -7.72
CA VAL A 144 -17.51 4.56 -6.33
C VAL A 144 -16.05 4.95 -6.14
N MET A 145 -15.76 5.77 -5.15
CA MET A 145 -14.38 6.10 -4.78
C MET A 145 -14.08 5.66 -3.36
N GLY A 146 -12.91 5.05 -3.15
CA GLY A 146 -12.46 4.59 -1.84
C GLY A 146 -10.94 4.71 -1.69
N GLY A 147 -10.45 4.54 -0.48
CA GLY A 147 -9.04 4.67 -0.12
C GLY A 147 -8.77 5.89 0.77
N VAL A 148 -7.50 6.24 0.95
CA VAL A 148 -7.06 7.22 1.96
C VAL A 148 -7.68 8.59 1.74
N TYR A 149 -7.53 9.17 0.55
CA TYR A 149 -8.07 10.51 0.26
C TYR A 149 -9.58 10.58 0.41
N ALA A 150 -10.32 9.63 -0.20
CA ALA A 150 -11.78 9.59 -0.14
C ALA A 150 -12.30 9.41 1.30
N SER A 151 -11.54 8.70 2.15
CA SER A 151 -11.90 8.49 3.56
C SER A 151 -11.61 9.70 4.44
N LEU A 152 -10.48 10.36 4.24
CA LEU A 152 -10.04 11.48 5.08
C LEU A 152 -10.66 12.82 4.69
N LEU A 153 -10.91 13.05 3.41
CA LEU A 153 -11.47 14.29 2.87
C LEU A 153 -12.67 14.02 1.96
N PRO A 154 -13.75 13.38 2.48
CA PRO A 154 -14.88 12.93 1.66
C PRO A 154 -15.63 14.08 0.98
N GLU A 155 -15.78 15.24 1.65
CA GLU A 155 -16.45 16.42 1.08
C GLU A 155 -15.66 16.98 -0.10
N HIS A 156 -14.35 17.19 0.08
CA HIS A 156 -13.47 17.63 -1.00
C HIS A 156 -13.45 16.62 -2.17
N CYS A 157 -13.49 15.32 -1.88
CA CYS A 157 -13.58 14.28 -2.90
C CYS A 157 -14.89 14.38 -3.69
N ARG A 158 -16.03 14.66 -3.05
CA ARG A 158 -17.31 14.88 -3.73
C ARG A 158 -17.28 16.09 -4.65
N GLU A 159 -16.75 17.20 -4.17
CA GLU A 159 -16.66 18.46 -4.91
C GLU A 159 -15.70 18.37 -6.10
N THR A 160 -14.57 17.69 -5.93
CA THR A 160 -13.48 17.67 -6.92
C THR A 160 -13.61 16.54 -7.92
N CYS A 161 -14.03 15.35 -7.50
CA CYS A 161 -14.06 14.14 -8.32
C CYS A 161 -15.47 13.69 -8.71
N GLY A 162 -16.52 14.17 -8.04
CA GLY A 162 -17.92 13.86 -8.33
C GLY A 162 -18.31 12.39 -8.28
N PRO A 163 -17.88 11.59 -7.27
CA PRO A 163 -18.35 10.22 -7.13
C PRO A 163 -19.81 10.18 -6.70
N ASP A 164 -20.54 9.15 -7.12
CA ASP A 164 -21.89 8.88 -6.60
C ASP A 164 -21.81 8.34 -5.17
N PHE A 165 -20.77 7.55 -4.88
CA PHE A 165 -20.58 6.92 -3.57
C PHE A 165 -19.12 7.01 -3.12
N ILE A 166 -18.95 7.23 -1.81
CA ILE A 166 -17.65 7.17 -1.14
C ILE A 166 -17.64 6.03 -0.15
N MET A 167 -16.74 5.06 -0.36
CA MET A 167 -16.43 4.02 0.60
C MET A 167 -15.36 4.52 1.56
N LYS A 168 -15.73 4.74 2.82
CA LYS A 168 -14.80 5.18 3.88
C LYS A 168 -14.15 3.96 4.56
N GLY A 169 -12.81 3.96 4.60
CA GLY A 169 -12.08 2.86 5.24
C GLY A 169 -12.45 1.50 4.65
N ASP A 170 -12.83 0.55 5.51
CA ASP A 170 -13.23 -0.83 5.16
C ASP A 170 -14.75 -1.04 5.35
N ASP A 171 -15.57 -0.05 4.94
CA ASP A 171 -17.04 -0.10 5.07
C ASP A 171 -17.66 -1.03 4.00
N ILE A 172 -17.40 -2.33 4.14
CA ILE A 172 -18.02 -3.35 3.27
C ILE A 172 -19.55 -3.35 3.38
N PRO A 173 -20.18 -3.27 4.56
CA PRO A 173 -21.64 -3.18 4.64
C PRO A 173 -22.21 -1.96 3.92
N GLY A 174 -21.47 -0.83 3.91
CA GLY A 174 -21.85 0.34 3.14
C GLY A 174 -21.81 0.07 1.63
N LEU A 175 -20.76 -0.60 1.15
CA LEU A 175 -20.65 -0.99 -0.25
C LEU A 175 -21.73 -2.00 -0.67
N GLU A 176 -22.04 -2.99 0.17
CA GLU A 176 -23.14 -3.94 -0.07
C GLU A 176 -24.48 -3.21 -0.26
N ARG A 177 -24.84 -2.29 0.63
CA ARG A 177 -26.06 -1.46 0.50
C ARG A 177 -26.08 -0.64 -0.79
N VAL A 178 -24.92 -0.11 -1.20
CA VAL A 178 -24.80 0.62 -2.48
C VAL A 178 -25.12 -0.28 -3.66
N LEU A 179 -24.50 -1.48 -3.72
CA LEU A 179 -24.74 -2.42 -4.81
C LEU A 179 -26.20 -2.90 -4.86
N GLU A 180 -26.78 -3.23 -3.71
CA GLU A 180 -28.21 -3.60 -3.59
C GLU A 180 -29.14 -2.46 -4.04
N GLY A 181 -28.84 -1.22 -3.62
CA GLY A 181 -29.60 -0.03 -4.03
C GLY A 181 -29.54 0.24 -5.55
N LEU A 182 -28.49 -0.20 -6.20
CA LEU A 182 -28.32 -0.16 -7.67
C LEU A 182 -28.96 -1.39 -8.38
N GLY A 183 -29.55 -2.32 -7.64
CA GLY A 183 -30.06 -3.58 -8.18
C GLY A 183 -28.95 -4.53 -8.65
N LEU A 184 -27.73 -4.37 -8.14
CA LEU A 184 -26.56 -5.17 -8.48
C LEU A 184 -26.30 -6.22 -7.40
N PRO A 185 -25.79 -7.42 -7.75
CA PRO A 185 -25.56 -8.46 -6.77
C PRO A 185 -24.37 -8.08 -5.87
N ALA A 186 -24.59 -8.03 -4.55
CA ALA A 186 -23.52 -7.95 -3.58
C ALA A 186 -22.96 -9.36 -3.30
N PRO A 187 -21.62 -9.56 -3.32
CA PRO A 187 -21.04 -10.82 -2.90
C PRO A 187 -21.34 -11.10 -1.43
N SER A 188 -21.49 -12.36 -1.06
CA SER A 188 -21.73 -12.75 0.33
C SER A 188 -20.43 -12.69 1.15
N GLY A 189 -20.53 -12.22 2.40
CA GLY A 189 -19.43 -12.18 3.36
C GLY A 189 -18.42 -11.08 3.08
N ARG A 190 -17.43 -10.96 3.97
CA ARG A 190 -16.36 -9.94 3.84
C ARG A 190 -15.27 -10.40 2.88
N PRO A 191 -14.57 -9.45 2.22
CA PRO A 191 -13.34 -9.77 1.50
C PRO A 191 -12.33 -10.45 2.41
N ASP A 192 -11.82 -11.60 1.98
CA ASP A 192 -10.71 -12.29 2.64
C ASP A 192 -9.35 -11.68 2.26
N ALA A 193 -8.25 -12.42 2.44
CA ALA A 193 -6.91 -11.94 2.10
C ALA A 193 -6.62 -11.91 0.60
N ARG A 194 -7.49 -12.50 -0.25
CA ARG A 194 -7.27 -12.58 -1.70
C ARG A 194 -7.29 -11.20 -2.35
N THR A 195 -6.42 -11.04 -3.33
CA THR A 195 -6.33 -9.85 -4.18
C THR A 195 -6.55 -10.21 -5.65
N LEU A 196 -7.03 -9.23 -6.40
CA LEU A 196 -7.19 -9.38 -7.85
C LEU A 196 -5.80 -9.56 -8.49
N ARG A 197 -5.58 -10.67 -9.19
CA ARG A 197 -4.28 -11.02 -9.78
C ARG A 197 -4.15 -10.58 -11.23
N ARG A 198 -5.26 -10.51 -11.96
CA ARG A 198 -5.27 -10.17 -13.38
C ARG A 198 -4.88 -8.70 -13.60
N GLY A 199 -3.96 -8.48 -14.53
CA GLY A 199 -3.53 -7.14 -14.92
C GLY A 199 -2.51 -6.47 -13.99
N ASN A 200 -2.05 -7.17 -12.95
CA ASN A 200 -0.94 -6.70 -12.12
C ASN A 200 0.41 -7.08 -12.74
N ALA A 201 1.38 -6.17 -12.67
CA ALA A 201 2.77 -6.53 -12.90
C ALA A 201 3.20 -7.58 -11.85
N ARG A 202 3.98 -8.58 -12.29
CA ARG A 202 4.38 -9.73 -11.46
C ARG A 202 5.71 -9.51 -10.73
N ASP A 203 6.18 -8.29 -10.67
CA ASP A 203 7.44 -7.94 -10.03
C ASP A 203 7.39 -8.04 -8.50
N TYR A 204 6.22 -7.74 -7.90
CA TYR A 204 5.94 -7.98 -6.49
C TYR A 204 4.43 -8.11 -6.22
N ALA A 205 4.09 -8.70 -5.07
CA ALA A 205 2.74 -8.69 -4.53
C ALA A 205 2.71 -8.02 -3.15
N VAL A 206 1.52 -7.55 -2.76
CA VAL A 206 1.29 -6.98 -1.43
C VAL A 206 0.44 -7.93 -0.60
N LEU A 207 0.81 -8.08 0.66
CA LEU A 207 0.11 -8.88 1.65
C LEU A 207 -0.29 -7.99 2.83
N ARG A 208 -1.34 -8.35 3.53
CA ARG A 208 -1.71 -7.73 4.80
C ARG A 208 -2.19 -8.82 5.75
N LEU A 209 -1.48 -8.98 6.83
CA LEU A 209 -1.75 -10.01 7.82
C LEU A 209 -2.75 -9.53 8.86
N ASN A 210 -2.56 -8.30 9.37
CA ASN A 210 -3.42 -7.69 10.36
C ASN A 210 -4.13 -6.46 9.79
N HIS A 211 -5.22 -6.05 10.40
CA HIS A 211 -5.96 -4.85 10.04
C HIS A 211 -5.87 -3.81 11.15
N GLY A 212 -5.45 -2.59 10.79
CA GLY A 212 -5.33 -1.47 11.72
C GLY A 212 -4.17 -1.56 12.71
N CYS A 213 -4.18 -0.67 13.69
CA CYS A 213 -3.13 -0.52 14.68
C CYS A 213 -3.75 -0.38 16.09
N PRO A 214 -3.16 -1.00 17.13
CA PRO A 214 -3.64 -0.84 18.50
C PRO A 214 -3.23 0.49 19.15
N ARG A 215 -2.33 1.25 18.50
CA ARG A 215 -1.85 2.56 18.99
C ARG A 215 -2.79 3.69 18.56
N ASP A 216 -2.80 4.75 19.35
CA ASP A 216 -3.62 5.95 19.12
C ASP A 216 -2.73 7.20 18.98
N CYS A 217 -1.79 7.15 18.02
CA CYS A 217 -0.89 8.27 17.76
C CYS A 217 -1.66 9.41 17.10
N ASN A 218 -1.64 10.59 17.66
CA ASN A 218 -2.45 11.74 17.25
C ASN A 218 -2.11 12.30 15.84
N TYR A 219 -0.97 11.95 15.26
CA TYR A 219 -0.59 12.29 13.88
C TYR A 219 -0.95 11.21 12.85
N CYS A 220 -1.43 10.02 13.30
CA CYS A 220 -1.64 8.87 12.43
C CYS A 220 -3.11 8.69 12.05
N ALA A 221 -3.38 8.49 10.77
CA ALA A 221 -4.73 8.29 10.27
C ALA A 221 -5.24 6.84 10.36
N SER A 222 -4.42 5.86 10.77
CA SER A 222 -4.78 4.43 10.77
C SER A 222 -6.08 4.16 11.52
N ARG A 223 -6.31 4.85 12.66
CA ARG A 223 -7.55 4.69 13.43
C ARG A 223 -8.79 5.16 12.68
N ILE A 224 -8.67 6.26 11.94
CA ILE A 224 -9.77 6.79 11.11
C ILE A 224 -10.04 5.85 9.93
N LEU A 225 -8.99 5.29 9.34
CA LEU A 225 -9.06 4.45 8.14
C LEU A 225 -9.49 3.01 8.46
N CYS A 226 -9.07 2.48 9.60
CA CYS A 226 -9.22 1.06 9.94
C CYS A 226 -10.10 0.80 11.17
N GLY A 227 -10.46 1.82 11.94
CA GLY A 227 -11.27 1.71 13.17
C GLY A 227 -10.47 1.23 14.37
N GLY A 228 -9.94 0.03 14.38
CA GLY A 228 -9.16 -0.56 15.46
C GLY A 228 -8.25 -1.67 14.96
N PHE A 229 -7.57 -2.36 15.89
CA PHE A 229 -6.71 -3.49 15.55
C PHE A 229 -7.50 -4.80 15.53
N HIS A 230 -7.37 -5.55 14.43
CA HIS A 230 -7.94 -6.87 14.27
C HIS A 230 -6.87 -7.81 13.69
N PRO A 231 -6.48 -8.87 14.42
CA PRO A 231 -5.58 -9.87 13.85
C PRO A 231 -6.28 -10.59 12.70
N GLY A 232 -5.56 -10.78 11.60
CA GLY A 232 -6.06 -11.54 10.46
C GLY A 232 -5.85 -13.04 10.60
N ASN A 233 -6.30 -13.78 9.60
CA ASN A 233 -6.13 -15.21 9.51
C ASN A 233 -4.82 -15.56 8.78
N PRO A 234 -3.79 -16.11 9.47
CA PRO A 234 -2.51 -16.42 8.84
C PRO A 234 -2.62 -17.44 7.72
N SER A 235 -3.55 -18.39 7.80
CA SER A 235 -3.74 -19.40 6.76
C SER A 235 -4.31 -18.83 5.46
N GLU A 236 -5.19 -17.83 5.53
CA GLU A 236 -5.69 -17.14 4.34
C GLU A 236 -4.60 -16.32 3.66
N VAL A 237 -3.77 -15.63 4.45
CA VAL A 237 -2.66 -14.84 3.91
C VAL A 237 -1.56 -15.74 3.35
N PHE A 238 -1.33 -16.91 3.97
CA PHE A 238 -0.42 -17.92 3.44
C PHE A 238 -0.91 -18.49 2.11
N ALA A 239 -2.20 -18.80 1.97
CA ALA A 239 -2.80 -19.25 0.72
C ALA A 239 -2.70 -18.15 -0.38
N GLU A 240 -2.84 -16.88 -0.01
CA GLU A 240 -2.64 -15.76 -0.95
C GLU A 240 -1.16 -15.64 -1.38
N PHE A 241 -0.22 -15.81 -0.44
CA PHE A 241 1.22 -15.91 -0.74
C PHE A 241 1.51 -17.04 -1.73
N GLU A 242 1.04 -18.28 -1.45
CA GLU A 242 1.24 -19.43 -2.35
C GLU A 242 0.65 -19.20 -3.74
N GLY A 243 -0.52 -18.58 -3.79
CA GLY A 243 -1.15 -18.25 -5.06
C GLY A 243 -0.31 -17.29 -5.92
N HIS A 244 0.21 -16.22 -5.34
CA HIS A 244 1.11 -15.30 -6.05
C HIS A 244 2.45 -15.96 -6.40
N PHE A 245 3.00 -16.77 -5.47
CA PHE A 245 4.23 -17.53 -5.73
C PHE A 245 4.08 -18.47 -6.93
N SER A 246 2.94 -19.17 -7.06
CA SER A 246 2.65 -20.06 -8.18
C SER A 246 2.58 -19.34 -9.53
N GLU A 247 2.23 -18.05 -9.52
CA GLU A 247 2.23 -17.15 -10.69
C GLU A 247 3.58 -16.53 -11.00
N GLY A 248 4.63 -16.88 -10.23
CA GLY A 248 6.00 -16.43 -10.47
C GLY A 248 6.45 -15.24 -9.63
N VAL A 249 5.62 -14.71 -8.73
CA VAL A 249 6.03 -13.63 -7.81
C VAL A 249 7.03 -14.16 -6.80
N ARG A 250 8.06 -13.38 -6.50
CA ARG A 250 9.10 -13.70 -5.51
C ARG A 250 9.28 -12.62 -4.45
N ASN A 251 8.85 -11.40 -4.73
CA ASN A 251 8.94 -10.26 -3.83
C ASN A 251 7.56 -9.95 -3.23
N PHE A 252 7.48 -9.84 -1.92
CA PHE A 252 6.24 -9.62 -1.19
C PHE A 252 6.42 -8.45 -0.22
N ALA A 253 5.47 -7.54 -0.17
CA ALA A 253 5.50 -6.41 0.76
C ALA A 253 4.29 -6.45 1.70
N PHE A 254 4.52 -6.28 3.00
CA PHE A 254 3.45 -6.21 3.99
C PHE A 254 2.91 -4.79 4.13
N TYR A 255 1.58 -4.67 4.05
CA TYR A 255 0.86 -3.38 4.17
C TYR A 255 0.22 -3.17 5.53
N ASP A 256 0.62 -3.96 6.50
CA ASP A 256 0.15 -3.85 7.89
C ASP A 256 0.53 -2.50 8.49
N ASP A 257 -0.39 -1.87 9.19
CA ASP A 257 -0.12 -0.70 10.04
C ASP A 257 0.62 -1.11 11.32
N ALA A 258 0.45 -2.37 11.74
CA ALA A 258 1.02 -2.93 12.97
C ALA A 258 1.29 -4.43 12.81
N LEU A 259 2.26 -4.80 11.96
CA LEU A 259 2.57 -6.20 11.64
C LEU A 259 2.90 -7.04 12.89
N LEU A 260 3.64 -6.47 13.84
CA LEU A 260 4.07 -7.17 15.05
C LEU A 260 3.00 -7.20 16.16
N ALA A 261 1.90 -6.45 16.03
CA ALA A 261 0.82 -6.51 16.99
C ALA A 261 0.12 -7.89 16.90
N GLY A 262 -0.08 -8.53 18.04
CA GLY A 262 -0.67 -9.87 18.08
C GLY A 262 0.15 -10.95 17.36
N LYS A 263 1.47 -10.75 17.25
CA LYS A 263 2.41 -11.60 16.48
C LYS A 263 2.28 -13.08 16.74
N GLU A 264 1.99 -13.49 17.97
CA GLU A 264 1.85 -14.92 18.33
C GLU A 264 0.65 -15.61 17.64
N LYS A 265 -0.40 -14.84 17.34
CA LYS A 265 -1.63 -15.36 16.72
C LYS A 265 -1.63 -15.25 15.20
N SER A 266 -0.89 -14.30 14.64
CA SER A 266 -0.92 -14.00 13.21
C SER A 266 0.45 -14.15 12.55
N LEU A 267 1.46 -13.38 12.96
CA LEU A 267 2.74 -13.34 12.26
C LEU A 267 3.54 -14.64 12.45
N ARG A 268 3.67 -15.16 13.68
CA ARG A 268 4.43 -16.38 13.95
C ARG A 268 3.93 -17.57 13.13
N PRO A 269 2.62 -17.92 13.14
CA PRO A 269 2.13 -19.03 12.32
C PRO A 269 2.35 -18.82 10.81
N PHE A 270 2.23 -17.57 10.33
CA PHE A 270 2.55 -17.25 8.94
C PHE A 270 4.04 -17.51 8.63
N LEU A 271 4.95 -16.99 9.47
CA LEU A 271 6.40 -17.18 9.28
C LEU A 271 6.81 -18.65 9.32
N GLU A 272 6.27 -19.42 10.25
CA GLU A 272 6.50 -20.86 10.36
C GLU A 272 6.03 -21.58 9.09
N GLY A 273 4.83 -21.26 8.58
CA GLY A 273 4.33 -21.81 7.32
C GLY A 273 5.23 -21.47 6.13
N VAL A 274 5.73 -20.22 6.04
CA VAL A 274 6.67 -19.82 4.99
C VAL A 274 8.01 -20.57 5.14
N ILE A 275 8.55 -20.67 6.33
CA ILE A 275 9.81 -21.41 6.58
C ILE A 275 9.66 -22.86 6.16
N ASP A 276 8.59 -23.54 6.56
CA ASP A 276 8.30 -24.92 6.15
C ASP A 276 8.17 -25.02 4.61
N PHE A 277 7.55 -24.02 3.97
CA PHE A 277 7.42 -23.98 2.53
C PHE A 277 8.77 -23.87 1.80
N ILE A 278 9.68 -23.01 2.27
CA ILE A 278 10.97 -22.75 1.60
C ILE A 278 12.04 -23.78 1.97
N GLU A 279 11.97 -24.42 3.15
CA GLU A 279 12.95 -25.38 3.67
C GLU A 279 12.53 -26.84 3.42
N ARG A 280 11.30 -27.12 2.96
CA ARG A 280 10.82 -28.49 2.73
C ARG A 280 11.72 -29.27 1.78
N PRO A 281 11.93 -30.56 1.98
CA PRO A 281 12.65 -31.43 1.04
C PRO A 281 12.03 -31.33 -0.35
N GLY A 282 12.83 -31.02 -1.38
CA GLY A 282 12.35 -30.81 -2.74
C GLY A 282 11.81 -29.42 -3.05
N ALA A 283 11.86 -28.45 -2.13
CA ALA A 283 11.63 -27.06 -2.45
C ALA A 283 12.61 -26.63 -3.55
N GLY A 284 12.09 -26.20 -4.70
CA GLY A 284 12.93 -25.78 -5.82
C GLY A 284 13.74 -24.51 -5.50
N ALA A 285 14.73 -24.18 -6.35
CA ALA A 285 15.53 -22.96 -6.20
C ALA A 285 14.66 -21.70 -6.06
N ALA A 286 13.54 -21.66 -6.76
CA ALA A 286 12.58 -20.56 -6.74
C ALA A 286 12.00 -20.25 -5.35
N ALA A 287 11.83 -21.25 -4.48
CA ALA A 287 11.36 -21.02 -3.11
C ALA A 287 12.38 -20.25 -2.26
N LYS A 288 13.67 -20.45 -2.53
CA LYS A 288 14.78 -19.75 -1.85
C LYS A 288 14.94 -18.28 -2.31
N GLU A 289 14.29 -17.90 -3.40
CA GLU A 289 14.30 -16.52 -3.91
C GLU A 289 13.23 -15.64 -3.24
N VAL A 290 12.31 -16.23 -2.47
CA VAL A 290 11.26 -15.50 -1.74
C VAL A 290 11.88 -14.40 -0.87
N SER A 291 11.31 -13.21 -0.99
CA SER A 291 11.79 -12.03 -0.28
C SER A 291 10.61 -11.22 0.23
N PHE A 292 10.67 -10.87 1.52
CA PHE A 292 9.67 -10.02 2.16
C PHE A 292 10.24 -8.65 2.50
N TYR A 293 9.39 -7.62 2.35
CA TYR A 293 9.72 -6.21 2.56
C TYR A 293 8.70 -5.54 3.45
N LEU A 294 9.13 -4.50 4.15
CA LEU A 294 8.33 -3.69 5.08
C LEU A 294 8.31 -2.24 4.63
N PRO A 295 7.45 -1.85 3.67
CA PRO A 295 7.31 -0.43 3.32
C PRO A 295 6.78 0.40 4.50
N ASN A 296 5.93 -0.18 5.34
CA ASN A 296 5.48 0.41 6.59
C ASN A 296 6.43 0.04 7.74
N ALA A 297 6.49 0.91 8.76
CA ALA A 297 7.31 0.65 9.92
C ALA A 297 6.69 -0.40 10.85
N VAL A 298 7.56 -1.14 11.55
CA VAL A 298 7.15 -1.99 12.66
C VAL A 298 7.37 -1.30 14.00
N HIS A 299 6.63 -1.74 15.02
CA HIS A 299 6.77 -1.23 16.39
C HIS A 299 8.05 -1.76 17.03
N ILE A 300 8.84 -0.86 17.59
CA ILE A 300 10.14 -1.12 18.20
C ILE A 300 10.03 -2.05 19.42
N ASP A 301 9.07 -1.77 20.30
CA ASP A 301 8.83 -2.50 21.54
C ASP A 301 8.28 -3.91 21.36
N LEU A 302 7.83 -4.26 20.13
CA LEU A 302 7.21 -5.55 19.85
C LEU A 302 8.15 -6.56 19.18
N ILE A 303 9.36 -6.16 18.77
CA ILE A 303 10.33 -7.09 18.19
C ILE A 303 11.24 -7.68 19.27
N ASP A 304 11.44 -8.98 19.22
CA ASP A 304 12.39 -9.73 20.06
C ASP A 304 13.31 -10.57 19.19
N GLU A 305 14.32 -11.20 19.80
CA GLU A 305 15.33 -12.02 19.10
C GLU A 305 14.69 -13.19 18.32
N GLU A 306 13.66 -13.81 18.89
CA GLU A 306 12.98 -14.92 18.24
C GLU A 306 12.20 -14.46 17.01
N THR A 307 11.43 -13.38 17.13
CA THR A 307 10.69 -12.78 16.01
C THR A 307 11.65 -12.34 14.90
N ALA A 308 12.74 -11.64 15.24
CA ALA A 308 13.74 -11.22 14.28
C ALA A 308 14.36 -12.41 13.54
N ARG A 309 14.69 -13.51 14.26
CA ARG A 309 15.24 -14.75 13.70
C ARG A 309 14.26 -15.44 12.76
N LEU A 310 12.99 -15.54 13.13
CA LEU A 310 11.96 -16.12 12.26
C LEU A 310 11.76 -15.28 10.99
N MET A 311 11.72 -13.94 11.11
CA MET A 311 11.64 -13.03 9.97
C MET A 311 12.84 -13.22 9.01
N ALA A 312 14.06 -13.26 9.55
CA ALA A 312 15.26 -13.50 8.74
C ALA A 312 15.20 -14.85 7.99
N ARG A 313 14.81 -15.95 8.69
CA ARG A 313 14.65 -17.27 8.09
C ARG A 313 13.56 -17.32 7.03
N ALA A 314 12.45 -16.63 7.25
CA ALA A 314 11.36 -16.55 6.27
C ALA A 314 11.72 -15.73 5.02
N GLY A 315 12.83 -14.98 5.02
CA GLY A 315 13.32 -14.24 3.86
C GLY A 315 13.04 -12.75 3.89
N PHE A 316 12.80 -12.14 5.05
CA PHE A 316 12.74 -10.69 5.18
C PHE A 316 14.09 -10.07 4.84
N ARG A 317 14.09 -9.05 3.98
CA ARG A 317 15.30 -8.38 3.47
C ARG A 317 15.65 -7.11 4.25
N GLU A 318 14.71 -6.57 4.99
CA GLU A 318 14.86 -5.36 5.79
C GLU A 318 13.91 -5.34 6.97
N VAL A 319 14.27 -4.59 7.99
CA VAL A 319 13.38 -4.20 9.09
C VAL A 319 13.36 -2.68 9.18
N ARG A 320 12.17 -2.07 9.17
CA ARG A 320 12.00 -0.63 9.29
C ARG A 320 11.25 -0.32 10.56
N PHE A 321 11.88 0.46 11.42
CA PHE A 321 11.32 0.88 12.69
C PHE A 321 10.65 2.26 12.60
N GLY A 322 9.52 2.43 13.26
CA GLY A 322 8.91 3.73 13.51
C GLY A 322 9.60 4.42 14.67
N PHE A 323 10.81 4.95 14.44
CA PHE A 323 11.59 5.66 15.46
C PHE A 323 11.04 7.07 15.72
N GLU A 324 10.60 7.74 14.65
CA GLU A 324 9.91 9.04 14.64
C GLU A 324 10.81 10.20 15.09
N SER A 325 11.31 10.22 16.33
CA SER A 325 12.14 11.26 16.90
C SER A 325 12.97 10.75 18.08
N SER A 326 14.13 11.36 18.35
CA SER A 326 14.90 11.18 19.57
C SER A 326 14.43 12.08 20.73
N SER A 327 13.43 12.92 20.52
CA SER A 327 12.91 13.84 21.51
C SER A 327 11.93 13.17 22.47
N LYS A 328 12.25 13.12 23.77
CA LYS A 328 11.32 12.63 24.82
C LYS A 328 10.02 13.43 24.87
N SER A 329 10.09 14.75 24.66
CA SER A 329 8.90 15.59 24.61
C SER A 329 8.02 15.29 23.41
N PHE A 330 8.62 14.91 22.28
CA PHE A 330 7.87 14.42 21.11
C PHE A 330 7.05 13.18 21.49
N HIS A 331 7.68 12.15 22.05
CA HIS A 331 6.99 10.92 22.43
C HIS A 331 5.88 11.17 23.45
N ALA A 332 6.11 12.01 24.45
CA ALA A 332 5.09 12.37 25.44
C ALA A 332 3.87 13.08 24.81
N ASN A 333 4.08 13.91 23.77
CA ASN A 333 3.00 14.68 23.13
C ASN A 333 2.28 13.93 22.00
N TYR A 334 2.99 13.03 21.29
CA TYR A 334 2.48 12.41 20.07
C TYR A 334 2.20 10.91 20.18
N GLY A 335 2.43 10.31 21.33
CA GLY A 335 2.21 8.89 21.62
C GLY A 335 3.48 8.21 22.09
N ASP A 336 3.47 7.79 23.34
CA ASP A 336 4.57 7.07 23.98
C ASP A 336 4.60 5.63 23.46
N LYS A 337 5.47 5.36 22.48
CA LYS A 337 5.49 4.09 21.76
C LYS A 337 6.51 3.11 22.29
N PHE A 338 7.65 3.59 22.77
CA PHE A 338 8.80 2.77 23.19
C PHE A 338 9.76 3.58 24.06
N ASP A 339 10.56 2.88 24.86
CA ASP A 339 11.74 3.45 25.51
C ASP A 339 12.96 3.37 24.56
N PHE A 340 13.92 4.29 24.70
CA PHE A 340 15.15 4.27 23.89
C PHE A 340 15.96 2.98 24.06
N ASP A 341 15.92 2.37 25.25
CA ASP A 341 16.49 1.05 25.49
C ASP A 341 15.78 -0.05 24.66
N ASP A 342 14.49 0.09 24.39
CA ASP A 342 13.78 -0.80 23.48
C ASP A 342 14.36 -0.73 22.07
N PHE A 343 14.71 0.46 21.60
CA PHE A 343 15.30 0.63 20.27
C PHE A 343 16.67 -0.03 20.17
N VAL A 344 17.52 0.13 21.18
CA VAL A 344 18.82 -0.54 21.25
C VAL A 344 18.62 -2.06 21.22
N ARG A 345 17.70 -2.60 22.03
CA ARG A 345 17.39 -4.05 22.06
C ARG A 345 16.85 -4.53 20.71
N ALA A 346 15.98 -3.76 20.06
CA ALA A 346 15.41 -4.10 18.77
C ALA A 346 16.47 -4.18 17.66
N VAL A 347 17.39 -3.21 17.62
CA VAL A 347 18.53 -3.19 16.70
C VAL A 347 19.44 -4.39 16.93
N ASP A 348 19.77 -4.70 18.19
CA ASP A 348 20.61 -5.84 18.55
C ASP A 348 19.94 -7.17 18.21
N ALA A 349 18.62 -7.31 18.42
CA ALA A 349 17.85 -8.49 17.99
C ALA A 349 17.94 -8.73 16.48
N CYS A 350 17.81 -7.67 15.68
CA CYS A 350 17.97 -7.76 14.24
C CYS A 350 19.39 -8.17 13.83
N ARG A 351 20.43 -7.61 14.46
CA ARG A 351 21.83 -7.97 14.18
C ARG A 351 22.12 -9.43 14.51
N LYS A 352 21.70 -9.89 15.68
CA LYS A 352 21.82 -11.32 16.09
C LYS A 352 21.07 -12.26 15.14
N ALA A 353 19.96 -11.82 14.58
CA ALA A 353 19.20 -12.55 13.57
C ALA A 353 19.89 -12.60 12.19
N GLY A 354 20.97 -11.84 11.97
CA GLY A 354 21.74 -11.81 10.73
C GLY A 354 21.30 -10.74 9.72
N PHE A 355 20.48 -9.77 10.13
CA PHE A 355 20.23 -8.61 9.27
C PHE A 355 21.49 -7.76 9.15
N TYR A 356 21.88 -7.43 7.90
CA TYR A 356 22.97 -6.50 7.64
C TYR A 356 22.63 -5.10 8.16
N PRO A 357 23.62 -4.27 8.54
CA PRO A 357 23.37 -2.91 9.04
C PRO A 357 22.47 -2.08 8.10
N GLU A 358 22.68 -2.18 6.79
CA GLU A 358 21.89 -1.43 5.80
C GLU A 358 20.43 -1.90 5.68
N ALA A 359 20.14 -3.10 6.19
CA ALA A 359 18.79 -3.66 6.21
C ALA A 359 17.96 -3.18 7.41
N VAL A 360 18.63 -2.65 8.45
CA VAL A 360 17.94 -2.08 9.62
C VAL A 360 17.77 -0.57 9.40
N ARG A 361 16.52 -0.11 9.38
CA ARG A 361 16.18 1.27 9.05
C ARG A 361 15.28 1.89 10.11
N GLY A 362 15.41 3.22 10.28
CA GLY A 362 14.53 4.02 11.14
C GLY A 362 13.83 5.11 10.33
N TYR A 363 12.50 5.17 10.43
CA TYR A 363 11.75 6.33 9.95
C TYR A 363 11.86 7.45 10.98
N ILE A 364 12.21 8.65 10.52
CA ILE A 364 12.21 9.87 11.30
C ILE A 364 11.18 10.81 10.69
N LEU A 365 10.23 11.28 11.50
CA LEU A 365 9.25 12.26 11.08
C LEU A 365 9.90 13.63 10.90
N CYS A 366 9.60 14.30 9.79
CA CYS A 366 10.16 15.59 9.45
C CYS A 366 9.08 16.54 8.93
N GLY A 367 9.01 17.74 9.52
CA GLY A 367 8.08 18.79 9.07
C GLY A 367 6.76 18.83 9.83
N LEU A 368 6.67 18.23 11.00
CA LEU A 368 5.51 18.37 11.88
C LEU A 368 5.36 19.80 12.40
N PRO A 369 4.13 20.27 12.65
CA PRO A 369 3.89 21.60 13.22
C PRO A 369 4.67 21.80 14.53
N GLY A 370 5.48 22.87 14.58
CA GLY A 370 6.30 23.19 15.76
C GLY A 370 7.57 22.35 15.95
N GLN A 371 7.84 21.39 15.06
CA GLN A 371 9.07 20.60 15.10
C GLN A 371 10.28 21.47 14.71
N ARG A 372 11.32 21.40 15.50
CA ARG A 372 12.57 22.11 15.24
C ARG A 372 13.50 21.25 14.41
N TRP A 373 14.29 21.88 13.54
CA TRP A 373 15.24 21.16 12.69
C TRP A 373 16.32 20.42 13.51
N GLU A 374 16.78 21.02 14.60
CA GLU A 374 17.77 20.41 15.49
C GLU A 374 17.29 19.09 16.12
N GLU A 375 15.98 18.92 16.31
CA GLU A 375 15.41 17.66 16.78
C GLU A 375 15.53 16.56 15.71
N VAL A 376 15.35 16.94 14.44
CA VAL A 376 15.50 16.03 13.30
C VAL A 376 16.98 15.64 13.15
N GLU A 377 17.90 16.60 13.21
CA GLU A 377 19.35 16.35 13.13
C GLU A 377 19.81 15.41 14.25
N HIS A 378 19.43 15.69 15.49
CA HIS A 378 19.77 14.83 16.63
C HIS A 378 19.19 13.42 16.49
N SER A 379 17.99 13.28 15.92
CA SER A 379 17.38 11.97 15.64
C SER A 379 18.15 11.19 14.57
N ILE A 380 18.66 11.89 13.55
CA ILE A 380 19.53 11.31 12.53
C ILE A 380 20.85 10.83 13.13
N GLU A 381 21.50 11.66 13.95
CA GLU A 381 22.75 11.34 14.63
C GLU A 381 22.59 10.12 15.54
N TYR A 382 21.56 10.08 16.36
CA TYR A 382 21.27 8.97 17.26
C TYR A 382 21.08 7.64 16.52
N CYS A 383 20.32 7.65 15.42
CA CYS A 383 20.16 6.46 14.57
C CYS A 383 21.49 6.05 13.92
N ALA A 384 22.30 7.03 13.47
CA ALA A 384 23.59 6.77 12.84
C ALA A 384 24.61 6.16 13.82
N GLU A 385 24.66 6.63 15.07
CA GLU A 385 25.49 6.06 16.14
C GLU A 385 25.16 4.58 16.40
N LEU A 386 23.88 4.22 16.30
CA LEU A 386 23.43 2.83 16.39
C LEU A 386 23.59 2.06 15.05
N GLY A 387 24.18 2.66 14.01
CA GLY A 387 24.35 2.04 12.69
C GLY A 387 23.03 1.72 12.00
N VAL A 388 21.96 2.46 12.31
CA VAL A 388 20.64 2.34 11.70
C VAL A 388 20.53 3.32 10.54
N ARG A 389 20.10 2.84 9.38
CA ARG A 389 19.92 3.68 8.19
C ARG A 389 18.65 4.53 8.31
N VAL A 390 18.80 5.85 8.26
CA VAL A 390 17.69 6.79 8.39
C VAL A 390 16.89 6.91 7.08
N GLN A 391 15.58 7.06 7.25
CA GLN A 391 14.65 7.42 6.20
C GLN A 391 13.71 8.51 6.75
N LEU A 392 13.77 9.72 6.15
CA LEU A 392 12.86 10.80 6.51
C LEU A 392 11.46 10.51 5.94
N ALA A 393 10.41 10.77 6.73
CA ALA A 393 9.02 10.53 6.42
C ALA A 393 8.16 11.79 6.69
#